data_63dbe3ec680cd4dee871734c3a491d65
#
_entry.id   63dbe3ec680cd4dee871734c3a491d65
#
_cell.length_a   1.000
_cell.length_b   1.000
_cell.length_c   1.000
_cell.angle_alpha   90.00
_cell.angle_beta   90.00
_cell.angle_gamma   90.00
#
_symmetry.space_group_name_H-M   'P 1'
#
loop_
_entity.id
_entity.type
_entity.pdbx_description
1 polymer ?
#
loop_
_entity_poly.entity_id
_entity_poly.type
_entity_poly.pdbx_seq_one_letter_code
_entity_poly.pdbx_strand_id
1 'polypeptide(L)' 'MVVNEISDDDVDRIFQALADATRRDIVARVMRREQSVSSLAENYAMSFAA' A
#
# COMPACT_ATOMS: atom_id res chain seq x y z
N MET A 1 -34.76 10.55 -17.56
CA MET A 1 -34.06 10.69 -16.35
C MET A 1 -32.58 10.87 -16.56
N VAL A 2 -32.04 11.80 -15.95
CA VAL A 2 -30.63 11.99 -16.09
C VAL A 2 -29.93 11.08 -15.19
N VAL A 3 -29.12 10.33 -15.74
CA VAL A 3 -28.53 9.37 -15.02
C VAL A 3 -27.16 9.66 -14.63
N ASN A 4 -26.47 10.34 -15.42
CA ASN A 4 -25.14 10.57 -15.13
C ASN A 4 -24.75 11.92 -15.37
N GLU A 5 -24.34 12.56 -14.35
CA GLU A 5 -23.68 13.78 -14.45
C GLU A 5 -22.19 13.60 -14.44
N ILE A 6 -21.76 12.35 -14.34
CA ILE A 6 -20.36 12.02 -14.33
C ILE A 6 -19.98 11.53 -15.70
N SER A 7 -19.00 12.14 -16.31
CA SER A 7 -18.53 11.73 -17.61
C SER A 7 -17.59 10.53 -17.49
N ASP A 8 -17.32 9.89 -18.61
CA ASP A 8 -16.39 8.78 -18.65
C ASP A 8 -14.99 9.22 -18.18
N ASP A 9 -14.60 10.44 -18.53
CA ASP A 9 -13.31 10.97 -18.06
C ASP A 9 -13.27 11.13 -16.55
N ASP A 10 -14.38 11.55 -15.95
CA ASP A 10 -14.45 11.67 -14.49
C ASP A 10 -14.36 10.32 -13.83
N VAL A 11 -15.03 9.34 -14.39
CA VAL A 11 -14.97 7.97 -13.89
C VAL A 11 -13.54 7.44 -13.95
N ASP A 12 -12.87 7.66 -15.07
CA ASP A 12 -11.49 7.22 -15.24
C ASP A 12 -10.56 7.86 -14.21
N ARG A 13 -10.74 9.14 -13.96
CA ARG A 13 -9.94 9.84 -12.96
C ARG A 13 -10.15 9.28 -11.57
N ILE A 14 -11.41 8.98 -11.23
CA ILE A 14 -11.73 8.41 -9.93
C ILE A 14 -11.08 7.05 -9.79
N PHE A 15 -11.21 6.20 -10.79
CA PHE A 15 -10.60 4.88 -10.74
C PHE A 15 -9.08 4.96 -10.68
N GLN A 16 -8.50 5.88 -11.41
CA GLN A 16 -7.06 6.06 -11.38
C GLN A 16 -6.58 6.51 -10.01
N ALA A 17 -7.29 7.46 -9.39
CA ALA A 17 -6.97 7.92 -8.06
C ALA A 17 -7.06 6.79 -7.02
N LEU A 18 -8.08 5.95 -7.15
CA LEU A 18 -8.24 4.80 -6.27
C LEU A 18 -7.12 3.78 -6.48
N ALA A 19 -6.74 3.55 -7.71
CA ALA A 19 -5.66 2.63 -8.02
C ALA A 19 -4.33 3.14 -7.45
N ASP A 20 -4.07 4.43 -7.58
CA ASP A 20 -2.85 5.03 -7.05
C ASP A 20 -2.81 4.96 -5.53
N ALA A 21 -3.93 5.24 -4.87
CA ALA A 21 -4.02 5.13 -3.42
C ALA A 21 -3.79 3.70 -2.97
N THR A 22 -4.36 2.74 -3.68
CA THR A 22 -4.20 1.33 -3.36
C THR A 22 -2.75 0.90 -3.52
N ARG A 23 -2.09 1.33 -4.59
CA ARG A 23 -0.68 1.00 -4.80
C ARG A 23 0.19 1.53 -3.66
N ARG A 24 -0.04 2.78 -3.26
CA ARG A 24 0.71 3.37 -2.15
C ARG A 24 0.48 2.61 -0.86
N ASP A 25 -0.75 2.18 -0.63
CA ASP A 25 -1.09 1.42 0.57
C ASP A 25 -0.39 0.07 0.57
N ILE A 26 -0.39 -0.62 -0.57
CA ILE A 26 0.27 -1.90 -0.70
C ILE A 26 1.78 -1.76 -0.45
N VAL A 27 2.40 -0.77 -1.07
CA VAL A 27 3.83 -0.53 -0.89
C VAL A 27 4.15 -0.24 0.58
N ALA A 28 3.34 0.60 1.22
CA ALA A 28 3.55 0.93 2.62
C ALA A 28 3.44 -0.31 3.52
N ARG A 29 2.50 -1.19 3.22
CA ARG A 29 2.34 -2.43 4.00
C ARG A 29 3.50 -3.38 3.79
N VAL A 30 3.96 -3.50 2.57
CA VAL A 30 5.11 -4.35 2.26
C VAL A 30 6.36 -3.84 2.98
N MET A 31 6.58 -2.53 2.95
CA MET A 31 7.73 -1.94 3.62
C MET A 31 7.69 -2.16 5.13
N ARG A 32 6.51 -2.00 5.73
CA ARG A 32 6.37 -2.25 7.17
C ARG A 32 6.65 -3.71 7.51
N ARG A 33 6.22 -4.62 6.65
CA ARG A 33 6.45 -6.04 6.86
C ARG A 33 7.92 -6.37 6.75
N GLU A 34 8.62 -5.79 5.80
CA GLU A 34 10.07 -5.98 5.67
C GLU A 34 10.82 -5.46 6.89
N GLN A 35 10.42 -4.29 7.39
CA GLN A 35 11.01 -3.76 8.60
C GLN A 35 10.80 -4.67 9.79
N SER A 36 9.61 -5.24 9.92
CA SER A 36 9.32 -6.17 11.01
C SER A 36 10.18 -7.41 10.92
N VAL A 37 10.35 -7.95 9.72
CA VAL A 37 11.18 -9.13 9.51
C VAL A 37 12.64 -8.80 9.81
N SER A 38 13.12 -7.66 9.38
CA SER A 38 14.50 -7.23 9.65
C SER A 38 14.74 -7.07 11.14
N SER A 39 13.81 -6.44 11.84
CA SER A 39 13.91 -6.25 13.29
C SER A 39 13.93 -7.60 14.00
N LEU A 40 13.11 -8.51 13.55
CA LEU A 40 13.08 -9.85 14.15
C LEU A 40 14.39 -10.59 13.93
N ALA A 41 14.93 -10.50 12.72
CA ALA A 41 16.20 -11.11 12.38
C ALA A 41 17.34 -10.56 13.23
N GLU A 42 17.35 -9.24 13.43
CA GLU A 42 18.36 -8.60 14.29
C GLU A 42 18.26 -9.07 15.72
N ASN A 43 17.02 -9.18 16.24
CA ASN A 43 16.82 -9.67 17.59
C ASN A 43 17.31 -11.09 17.77
N TYR A 44 17.07 -11.93 16.78
CA TYR A 44 17.58 -13.31 16.82
C TYR A 44 19.10 -13.34 16.76
N ALA A 45 19.70 -12.54 15.91
CA ALA A 45 21.15 -12.47 15.79
C ALA A 45 21.78 -12.04 17.11
N MET A 46 21.18 -11.06 17.78
CA MET A 46 21.67 -10.58 19.06
C MET A 46 21.55 -11.65 20.14
N SER A 47 20.46 -12.39 20.12
CA SER A 47 20.26 -13.48 21.08
C SER A 47 21.30 -14.57 20.92
N PHE A 48 21.64 -14.88 19.68
CA PHE A 48 22.68 -15.85 19.43
C PHE A 48 24.06 -15.36 19.81
N ALA A 49 24.32 -14.08 19.65
CA ALA A 49 25.61 -13.51 19.99
C ALA A 49 25.81 -13.37 21.49
N ALA A 50 24.71 -13.22 22.19
CA ALA A 50 24.79 -13.11 23.63
C ALA A 50 25.00 -14.46 24.27
#